data_92bfae12f3da89d918516f200a76f647
#
_entry.id   92bfae12f3da89d918516f200a76f647
#
_cell.length_a   1.000
_cell.length_b   1.000
_cell.length_c   1.000
_cell.angle_alpha   90.00
_cell.angle_beta   90.00
_cell.angle_gamma   90.00
#
_symmetry.space_group_name_H-M   'P 1'
#
loop_
_entity.id
_entity.type
_entity.pdbx_description
1 polymer ?
#
loop_
_entity_poly.entity_id
_entity_poly.type
_entity_poly.pdbx_seq_one_letter_code
_entity_poly.pdbx_strand_id
1 'polypeptide(L)'
;MVAPDRSPAPGDPGATARERLPAPRRHPVLHAVDLVRETLPPLHPGGRPVIGAVAAGALALRAARGRGTLGAVLGTAAVAAFFRSPRRTTPRRAGIAVAPADGTLSVIGDAEAPPELVARGFPSGPRPRVSTFLSVYDVHVQRIPVDGQVLAVEHRPGTFVSADLPEASEGNSRTSLWLRDTDGRDLAVVQIAGLVARRIVCDAAV
;
A
#
# COMPACT_ATOMS: atom_id res chain seq x y z
N MET A 1 21.37 -56.63 6.17
CA MET A 1 22.61 -55.85 6.20
C MET A 1 22.28 -54.53 6.90
N VAL A 2 22.55 -54.49 8.21
CA VAL A 2 22.17 -53.41 9.14
C VAL A 2 23.31 -52.40 9.10
N ALA A 3 22.96 -51.13 8.84
CA ALA A 3 23.90 -50.01 8.88
C ALA A 3 24.25 -49.67 10.35
N PRO A 4 25.51 -49.34 10.68
CA PRO A 4 25.90 -49.07 12.04
C PRO A 4 25.42 -47.66 12.47
N ASP A 5 24.87 -47.65 13.67
CA ASP A 5 24.57 -46.51 14.51
C ASP A 5 25.83 -45.64 14.73
N ARG A 6 25.79 -44.38 14.34
CA ARG A 6 26.79 -43.38 14.67
C ARG A 6 26.25 -42.46 15.77
N SER A 7 26.44 -42.87 17.01
CA SER A 7 26.30 -41.96 18.13
C SER A 7 27.32 -40.82 18.03
N PRO A 8 26.93 -39.56 18.29
CA PRO A 8 27.84 -38.43 18.26
C PRO A 8 28.79 -38.47 19.49
N ALA A 9 30.06 -38.17 19.23
CA ALA A 9 31.11 -38.10 20.24
C ALA A 9 30.83 -36.98 21.26
N PRO A 10 31.25 -37.16 22.53
CA PRO A 10 31.07 -36.15 23.56
C PRO A 10 32.04 -34.98 23.43
N GLY A 11 31.50 -33.77 23.43
CA GLY A 11 32.07 -32.55 23.99
C GLY A 11 33.32 -31.99 23.32
N ASP A 12 33.15 -31.08 22.38
CA ASP A 12 34.17 -30.08 22.06
C ASP A 12 34.12 -28.93 23.15
N PRO A 13 35.13 -28.81 24.05
CA PRO A 13 35.14 -27.74 25.05
C PRO A 13 35.53 -26.37 24.51
N GLY A 14 35.56 -26.17 23.19
CA GLY A 14 36.00 -24.96 22.51
C GLY A 14 34.91 -24.01 22.05
N ALA A 15 33.64 -24.26 22.32
CA ALA A 15 32.59 -23.28 22.06
C ALA A 15 32.64 -22.15 23.08
N THR A 16 33.66 -21.30 22.98
CA THR A 16 33.71 -20.02 23.69
C THR A 16 32.43 -19.26 23.43
N ALA A 17 31.66 -19.06 24.49
CA ALA A 17 30.52 -18.15 24.50
C ALA A 17 30.97 -16.85 23.83
N ARG A 18 30.45 -16.57 22.64
CA ARG A 18 30.66 -15.26 22.00
C ARG A 18 30.12 -14.22 22.96
N GLU A 19 31.03 -13.57 23.68
CA GLU A 19 30.77 -12.45 24.58
C GLU A 19 29.99 -11.42 23.76
N ARG A 20 28.69 -11.30 24.03
CA ARG A 20 27.87 -10.26 23.42
C ARG A 20 28.40 -8.94 23.93
N LEU A 21 29.15 -8.26 23.08
CA LEU A 21 29.56 -6.88 23.37
C LEU A 21 28.30 -6.09 23.79
N PRO A 22 28.35 -5.38 24.92
CA PRO A 22 27.24 -4.55 25.35
C PRO A 22 26.92 -3.56 24.24
N ALA A 23 25.65 -3.54 23.81
CA ALA A 23 25.20 -2.60 22.79
C ALA A 23 25.58 -1.17 23.19
N PRO A 24 26.11 -0.34 22.29
CA PRO A 24 26.51 1.02 22.62
C PRO A 24 25.30 1.73 23.23
N ARG A 25 25.52 2.37 24.39
CA ARG A 25 24.48 3.15 25.09
C ARG A 25 24.07 4.31 24.20
N ARG A 26 23.00 4.11 23.40
CA ARG A 26 22.40 5.19 22.60
C ARG A 26 21.74 6.19 23.53
N HIS A 27 21.80 7.46 23.17
CA HIS A 27 21.14 8.53 23.92
C HIS A 27 19.63 8.19 24.00
N PRO A 28 18.96 8.28 25.17
CA PRO A 28 17.58 7.84 25.35
C PRO A 28 16.59 8.47 24.36
N VAL A 29 16.83 9.72 23.97
CA VAL A 29 16.03 10.41 22.95
C VAL A 29 16.19 9.77 21.55
N LEU A 30 17.42 9.42 21.17
CA LEU A 30 17.66 8.73 19.89
C LEU A 30 17.03 7.34 19.88
N HIS A 31 17.11 6.62 20.99
CA HIS A 31 16.45 5.32 21.12
C HIS A 31 14.92 5.44 21.03
N ALA A 32 14.33 6.45 21.67
CA ALA A 32 12.88 6.71 21.54
C ALA A 32 12.47 7.08 20.10
N VAL A 33 13.28 7.89 19.40
CA VAL A 33 13.05 8.22 17.98
C VAL A 33 13.15 6.98 17.09
N ASP A 34 14.14 6.12 17.33
CA ASP A 34 14.28 4.87 16.57
C ASP A 34 13.09 3.95 16.83
N LEU A 35 12.66 3.79 18.08
CA LEU A 35 11.49 2.99 18.45
C LEU A 35 10.21 3.50 17.78
N VAL A 36 10.00 4.82 17.76
CA VAL A 36 8.87 5.44 17.06
C VAL A 36 8.93 5.17 15.56
N ARG A 37 10.11 5.30 14.94
CA ARG A 37 10.30 5.04 13.50
C ARG A 37 10.10 3.57 13.13
N GLU A 38 10.45 2.64 14.02
CA GLU A 38 10.25 1.20 13.81
C GLU A 38 8.78 0.80 14.01
N THR A 39 8.07 1.46 14.92
CA THR A 39 6.68 1.15 15.28
C THR A 39 5.67 1.81 14.34
N LEU A 40 5.95 3.05 13.89
CA LEU A 40 5.05 3.76 12.99
C LEU A 40 5.31 3.37 11.54
N PRO A 41 4.25 3.03 10.77
CA PRO A 41 4.41 2.76 9.35
C PRO A 41 4.91 4.01 8.62
N PRO A 42 5.80 3.87 7.62
CA PRO A 42 6.25 4.99 6.83
C PRO A 42 5.08 5.68 6.12
N LEU A 43 5.23 6.97 5.86
CA LEU A 43 4.25 7.77 5.13
C LEU A 43 4.58 7.76 3.64
N HIS A 44 3.56 7.59 2.81
CA HIS A 44 3.70 7.66 1.35
C HIS A 44 4.19 9.06 0.93
N PRO A 45 5.18 9.18 0.04
CA PRO A 45 5.71 10.47 -0.40
C PRO A 45 4.63 11.43 -0.93
N GLY A 46 3.64 10.91 -1.67
CA GLY A 46 2.52 11.69 -2.19
C GLY A 46 1.63 12.35 -1.12
N GLY A 47 1.69 11.88 0.13
CA GLY A 47 0.97 12.47 1.25
C GLY A 47 1.69 13.64 1.94
N ARG A 48 3.00 13.74 1.77
CA ARG A 48 3.83 14.73 2.48
C ARG A 48 3.37 16.18 2.30
N PRO A 49 3.04 16.66 1.08
CA PRO A 49 2.59 18.04 0.91
C PRO A 49 1.25 18.31 1.59
N VAL A 50 0.33 17.34 1.59
CA VAL A 50 -0.97 17.47 2.26
C VAL A 50 -0.79 17.52 3.78
N ILE A 51 -0.01 16.59 4.33
CA ILE A 51 0.30 16.56 5.77
C ILE A 51 1.01 17.86 6.19
N GLY A 52 1.97 18.35 5.39
CA GLY A 52 2.67 19.60 5.64
C GLY A 52 1.73 20.81 5.64
N ALA A 53 0.82 20.89 4.67
CA ALA A 53 -0.17 21.98 4.60
C ALA A 53 -1.13 21.98 5.79
N VAL A 54 -1.61 20.78 6.19
CA VAL A 54 -2.49 20.64 7.36
C VAL A 54 -1.75 21.04 8.64
N ALA A 55 -0.51 20.59 8.83
CA ALA A 55 0.31 20.93 9.99
C ALA A 55 0.60 22.44 10.05
N ALA A 56 0.94 23.07 8.92
CA ALA A 56 1.17 24.51 8.83
C ALA A 56 -0.08 25.30 9.16
N GLY A 57 -1.24 24.92 8.61
CA GLY A 57 -2.53 25.52 8.91
C GLY A 57 -2.91 25.40 10.40
N ALA A 58 -2.65 24.22 10.99
CA ALA A 58 -2.87 23.96 12.41
C ALA A 58 -2.00 24.86 13.30
N LEU A 59 -0.72 25.04 12.95
CA LEU A 59 0.21 25.93 13.65
C LEU A 59 -0.20 27.40 13.52
N ALA A 60 -0.60 27.85 12.33
CA ALA A 60 -1.08 29.21 12.09
C ALA A 60 -2.36 29.49 12.92
N LEU A 61 -3.30 28.56 12.92
CA LEU A 61 -4.53 28.69 13.70
C LEU A 61 -4.26 28.76 15.20
N ARG A 62 -3.31 27.94 15.68
CA ARG A 62 -2.85 27.99 17.08
C ARG A 62 -2.23 29.34 17.43
N ALA A 63 -1.35 29.86 16.56
CA ALA A 63 -0.72 31.16 16.77
C ALA A 63 -1.76 32.30 16.84
N ALA A 64 -2.78 32.27 15.99
CA ALA A 64 -3.82 33.28 15.93
C ALA A 64 -4.81 33.20 17.12
N ARG A 65 -5.13 32.01 17.63
CA ARG A 65 -6.20 31.80 18.62
C ARG A 65 -5.69 31.40 20.02
N GLY A 66 -4.44 31.07 20.18
CA GLY A 66 -3.83 30.61 21.45
C GLY A 66 -4.41 29.33 22.04
N ARG A 67 -5.34 28.66 21.33
CA ARG A 67 -6.07 27.46 21.76
C ARG A 67 -6.16 26.45 20.64
N GLY A 68 -6.52 25.18 20.94
CA GLY A 68 -6.82 24.16 19.96
C GLY A 68 -5.65 23.24 19.60
N THR A 69 -4.57 23.21 20.38
CA THR A 69 -3.37 22.39 20.11
C THR A 69 -3.71 20.91 19.96
N LEU A 70 -4.56 20.35 20.82
CA LEU A 70 -4.93 18.93 20.79
C LEU A 70 -5.68 18.59 19.48
N GLY A 71 -6.68 19.40 19.12
CA GLY A 71 -7.42 19.19 17.87
C GLY A 71 -6.54 19.29 16.62
N ALA A 72 -5.60 20.24 16.61
CA ALA A 72 -4.63 20.38 15.53
C ALA A 72 -3.69 19.17 15.40
N VAL A 73 -3.20 18.65 16.52
CA VAL A 73 -2.36 17.44 16.56
C VAL A 73 -3.16 16.22 16.10
N LEU A 74 -4.35 16.01 16.63
CA LEU A 74 -5.21 14.89 16.26
C LEU A 74 -5.60 14.92 14.78
N GLY A 75 -5.97 16.09 14.26
CA GLY A 75 -6.29 16.26 12.85
C GLY A 75 -5.10 15.96 11.93
N THR A 76 -3.92 16.47 12.28
CA THR A 76 -2.68 16.17 11.52
C THR A 76 -2.34 14.68 11.59
N ALA A 77 -2.48 14.06 12.75
CA ALA A 77 -2.24 12.63 12.94
C ALA A 77 -3.23 11.77 12.14
N ALA A 78 -4.51 12.15 12.08
CA ALA A 78 -5.53 11.47 11.28
C ALA A 78 -5.20 11.53 9.78
N VAL A 79 -4.79 12.70 9.28
CA VAL A 79 -4.34 12.85 7.88
C VAL A 79 -3.06 12.03 7.63
N ALA A 80 -2.11 12.05 8.54
CA ALA A 80 -0.90 11.23 8.42
C ALA A 80 -1.23 9.73 8.41
N ALA A 81 -2.18 9.29 9.24
CA ALA A 81 -2.64 7.90 9.27
C ALA A 81 -3.27 7.45 7.94
N PHE A 82 -4.00 8.33 7.26
CA PHE A 82 -4.54 8.06 5.92
C PHE A 82 -3.44 7.77 4.90
N PHE A 83 -2.32 8.50 4.97
CA PHE A 83 -1.18 8.33 4.05
C PHE A 83 -0.14 7.32 4.53
N ARG A 84 -0.47 6.47 5.52
CA ARG A 84 0.46 5.43 5.97
C ARG A 84 0.71 4.39 4.88
N SER A 85 1.95 3.95 4.75
CA SER A 85 2.37 2.93 3.77
C SER A 85 3.14 1.80 4.49
N PRO A 86 2.46 0.92 5.22
CA PRO A 86 3.10 -0.17 5.93
C PRO A 86 3.79 -1.12 4.94
N ARG A 87 4.92 -1.68 5.36
CA ARG A 87 5.59 -2.73 4.60
C ARG A 87 4.72 -3.97 4.59
N ARG A 88 4.60 -4.61 3.43
CA ARG A 88 3.87 -5.88 3.26
C ARG A 88 4.84 -6.96 2.80
N THR A 89 4.73 -8.15 3.37
CA THR A 89 5.48 -9.31 2.91
C THR A 89 4.67 -10.00 1.81
N THR A 90 5.22 -9.99 0.61
CA THR A 90 4.59 -10.67 -0.53
C THR A 90 4.86 -12.17 -0.43
N PRO A 91 3.83 -13.05 -0.53
CA PRO A 91 4.02 -14.48 -0.58
C PRO A 91 4.83 -14.88 -1.81
N ARG A 92 5.87 -15.70 -1.62
CA ARG A 92 6.69 -16.22 -2.71
C ARG A 92 6.09 -17.54 -3.23
N ARG A 93 4.99 -17.45 -3.95
CA ARG A 93 4.32 -18.60 -4.54
C ARG A 93 3.99 -18.29 -6.00
N ALA A 94 4.41 -19.17 -6.90
CA ALA A 94 4.11 -19.02 -8.33
C ALA A 94 2.62 -19.14 -8.61
N GLY A 95 2.14 -18.45 -9.63
CA GLY A 95 0.77 -18.57 -10.13
C GLY A 95 -0.30 -17.92 -9.26
N ILE A 96 0.06 -17.06 -8.32
CA ILE A 96 -0.90 -16.28 -7.51
C ILE A 96 -0.87 -14.80 -7.88
N ALA A 97 -2.03 -14.16 -7.82
CA ALA A 97 -2.13 -12.71 -7.72
C ALA A 97 -2.43 -12.34 -6.26
N VAL A 98 -1.74 -11.34 -5.73
CA VAL A 98 -2.01 -10.82 -4.38
C VAL A 98 -3.04 -9.69 -4.44
N ALA A 99 -3.76 -9.45 -3.35
CA ALA A 99 -4.65 -8.31 -3.26
C ALA A 99 -3.87 -7.00 -3.48
N PRO A 100 -4.25 -6.15 -4.44
CA PRO A 100 -3.55 -4.90 -4.72
C PRO A 100 -3.75 -3.85 -3.62
N ALA A 101 -4.77 -3.99 -2.77
CA ALA A 101 -5.15 -3.05 -1.74
C ALA A 101 -5.66 -3.75 -0.49
N ASP A 102 -5.57 -3.06 0.64
CA ASP A 102 -6.33 -3.40 1.86
C ASP A 102 -7.79 -2.98 1.66
N GLY A 103 -8.73 -3.63 2.33
CA GLY A 103 -10.15 -3.28 2.28
C GLY A 103 -11.08 -4.49 2.28
N THR A 104 -12.33 -4.24 1.93
CA THR A 104 -13.38 -5.26 1.87
C THR A 104 -13.70 -5.61 0.43
N LEU A 105 -13.81 -6.89 0.11
CA LEU A 105 -14.27 -7.33 -1.21
C LEU A 105 -15.74 -6.92 -1.39
N SER A 106 -16.00 -6.09 -2.40
CA SER A 106 -17.34 -5.57 -2.67
C SER A 106 -18.03 -6.27 -3.84
N VAL A 107 -17.26 -6.68 -4.87
CA VAL A 107 -17.80 -7.37 -6.03
C VAL A 107 -16.83 -8.48 -6.45
N ILE A 108 -17.39 -9.65 -6.72
CA ILE A 108 -16.71 -10.77 -7.40
C ILE A 108 -17.64 -11.21 -8.53
N GLY A 109 -17.16 -11.20 -9.76
CA GLY A 109 -17.95 -11.57 -10.93
C GLY A 109 -17.24 -11.20 -12.21
N ASP A 110 -17.93 -11.27 -13.33
CA ASP A 110 -17.40 -10.85 -14.63
C ASP A 110 -17.72 -9.39 -14.90
N ALA A 111 -16.82 -8.71 -15.61
CA ALA A 111 -17.01 -7.36 -16.10
C ALA A 111 -16.29 -7.16 -17.44
N GLU A 112 -16.79 -6.23 -18.22
CA GLU A 112 -16.13 -5.81 -19.45
C GLU A 112 -14.74 -5.20 -19.16
N ALA A 113 -13.83 -5.43 -20.10
CA ALA A 113 -12.50 -4.82 -20.02
C ALA A 113 -12.60 -3.29 -20.03
N PRO A 114 -11.73 -2.58 -19.28
CA PRO A 114 -11.72 -1.11 -19.27
C PRO A 114 -11.56 -0.55 -20.67
N PRO A 115 -12.50 0.26 -21.19
CA PRO A 115 -12.48 0.72 -22.58
C PRO A 115 -11.25 1.57 -22.91
N GLU A 116 -10.72 2.32 -21.94
CA GLU A 116 -9.49 3.08 -22.10
C GLU A 116 -8.25 2.19 -22.32
N LEU A 117 -8.23 0.97 -21.76
CA LEU A 117 -7.18 -0.01 -22.02
C LEU A 117 -7.41 -0.77 -23.32
N VAL A 118 -8.67 -1.08 -23.67
CA VAL A 118 -9.02 -1.70 -24.95
C VAL A 118 -8.56 -0.82 -26.11
N ALA A 119 -8.69 0.50 -25.99
CA ALA A 119 -8.18 1.46 -26.97
C ALA A 119 -6.65 1.41 -27.13
N ARG A 120 -5.92 0.83 -26.17
CA ARG A 120 -4.47 0.60 -26.19
C ARG A 120 -4.06 -0.80 -26.65
N GLY A 121 -5.06 -1.66 -26.96
CA GLY A 121 -4.84 -3.03 -27.40
C GLY A 121 -5.01 -4.09 -26.31
N PHE A 122 -5.52 -3.71 -25.12
CA PHE A 122 -5.92 -4.69 -24.11
C PHE A 122 -7.03 -5.57 -24.68
N PRO A 123 -7.00 -6.89 -24.47
CA PRO A 123 -8.03 -7.78 -25.00
C PRO A 123 -9.41 -7.41 -24.51
N SER A 124 -10.36 -7.26 -25.43
CA SER A 124 -11.77 -6.94 -25.15
C SER A 124 -12.54 -8.15 -24.61
N GLY A 125 -13.77 -7.89 -24.12
CA GLY A 125 -14.72 -8.88 -23.64
C GLY A 125 -14.70 -9.08 -22.12
N PRO A 126 -15.64 -9.88 -21.62
CA PRO A 126 -15.83 -10.11 -20.19
C PRO A 126 -14.64 -10.83 -19.57
N ARG A 127 -14.29 -10.43 -18.35
CA ARG A 127 -13.19 -10.98 -17.57
C ARG A 127 -13.57 -11.09 -16.11
N PRO A 128 -13.03 -12.08 -15.38
CA PRO A 128 -13.18 -12.13 -13.94
C PRO A 128 -12.71 -10.84 -13.29
N ARG A 129 -13.56 -10.24 -12.46
CA ARG A 129 -13.30 -9.02 -11.71
C ARG A 129 -13.42 -9.26 -10.22
N VAL A 130 -12.48 -8.73 -9.49
CA VAL A 130 -12.54 -8.61 -8.03
C VAL A 130 -12.41 -7.13 -7.68
N SER A 131 -13.41 -6.58 -6.99
CA SER A 131 -13.39 -5.19 -6.53
C SER A 131 -13.20 -5.12 -5.03
N THR A 132 -12.30 -4.25 -4.59
CA THR A 132 -12.01 -4.00 -3.18
C THR A 132 -12.40 -2.57 -2.85
N PHE A 133 -13.28 -2.41 -1.87
CA PHE A 133 -13.64 -1.11 -1.31
C PHE A 133 -12.69 -0.77 -0.17
N LEU A 134 -12.11 0.42 -0.23
CA LEU A 134 -11.24 0.96 0.81
C LEU A 134 -12.01 1.99 1.63
N SER A 135 -12.23 1.71 2.91
CA SER A 135 -12.76 2.68 3.85
C SER A 135 -11.68 3.72 4.21
N VAL A 136 -12.05 4.86 4.77
CA VAL A 136 -11.09 5.90 5.20
C VAL A 136 -10.07 5.40 6.24
N TYR A 137 -10.36 4.29 6.89
CA TYR A 137 -9.47 3.66 7.88
C TYR A 137 -8.49 2.67 7.27
N ASP A 138 -8.70 2.25 6.01
CA ASP A 138 -7.82 1.32 5.31
C ASP A 138 -6.56 2.02 4.79
N VAL A 139 -5.55 1.24 4.42
CA VAL A 139 -4.35 1.77 3.79
C VAL A 139 -4.66 2.12 2.33
N HIS A 140 -4.51 3.40 1.98
CA HIS A 140 -4.79 3.90 0.62
C HIS A 140 -3.58 3.78 -0.33
N VAL A 141 -2.62 2.93 -0.01
CA VAL A 141 -1.48 2.62 -0.90
C VAL A 141 -1.73 1.29 -1.56
N GLN A 142 -1.87 1.31 -2.87
CA GLN A 142 -2.09 0.13 -3.70
C GLN A 142 -0.75 -0.37 -4.26
N ARG A 143 -0.70 -1.66 -4.62
CA ARG A 143 0.49 -2.32 -5.15
C ARG A 143 0.14 -3.16 -6.37
N ILE A 144 1.13 -3.38 -7.21
CA ILE A 144 1.01 -4.30 -8.35
C ILE A 144 0.75 -5.71 -7.81
N PRO A 145 -0.33 -6.40 -8.29
CA PRO A 145 -0.75 -7.69 -7.75
C PRO A 145 0.05 -8.89 -8.25
N VAL A 146 0.82 -8.73 -9.32
CA VAL A 146 1.60 -9.80 -9.97
C VAL A 146 2.96 -9.29 -10.40
N ASP A 147 3.94 -10.18 -10.49
CA ASP A 147 5.22 -9.87 -11.15
C ASP A 147 5.00 -9.82 -12.66
N GLY A 148 5.60 -8.82 -13.35
CA GLY A 148 5.43 -8.64 -14.79
C GLY A 148 5.79 -7.24 -15.26
N GLN A 149 5.20 -6.83 -16.37
CA GLN A 149 5.43 -5.54 -17.01
C GLN A 149 4.16 -4.69 -17.02
N VAL A 150 4.32 -3.39 -16.90
CA VAL A 150 3.27 -2.40 -17.14
C VAL A 150 3.33 -2.04 -18.62
N LEU A 151 2.26 -2.32 -19.36
CA LEU A 151 2.19 -2.05 -20.82
C LEU A 151 1.46 -0.75 -21.13
N ALA A 152 0.55 -0.31 -20.26
CA ALA A 152 -0.12 0.99 -20.40
C ALA A 152 -0.59 1.49 -19.04
N VAL A 153 -0.65 2.80 -18.89
CA VAL A 153 -1.27 3.52 -17.78
C VAL A 153 -2.18 4.59 -18.37
N GLU A 154 -3.48 4.48 -18.14
CA GLU A 154 -4.46 5.39 -18.70
C GLU A 154 -5.27 6.06 -17.60
N HIS A 155 -5.38 7.37 -17.69
CA HIS A 155 -6.21 8.16 -16.78
C HIS A 155 -7.49 8.60 -17.49
N ARG A 156 -8.63 8.25 -16.89
CA ARG A 156 -9.94 8.72 -17.34
C ARG A 156 -10.51 9.69 -16.32
N PRO A 157 -10.71 10.97 -16.68
CA PRO A 157 -11.40 11.92 -15.82
C PRO A 157 -12.86 11.51 -15.61
N GLY A 158 -13.43 11.88 -14.47
CA GLY A 158 -14.80 11.54 -14.12
C GLY A 158 -15.27 12.31 -12.89
N THR A 159 -16.38 11.87 -12.31
CA THR A 159 -16.97 12.40 -11.09
C THR A 159 -16.25 11.89 -9.84
N PHE A 160 -16.72 12.29 -8.66
CA PHE A 160 -16.20 11.87 -7.35
C PHE A 160 -17.37 11.55 -6.41
N VAL A 161 -18.25 10.64 -6.85
CA VAL A 161 -19.32 10.12 -5.98
C VAL A 161 -18.73 9.11 -5.00
N SER A 162 -19.50 8.77 -3.98
CA SER A 162 -19.06 7.80 -2.97
C SER A 162 -18.75 6.44 -3.62
N ALA A 163 -17.58 5.88 -3.31
CA ALA A 163 -17.07 4.67 -3.99
C ALA A 163 -17.83 3.39 -3.64
N ASP A 164 -18.73 3.42 -2.66
CA ASP A 164 -19.67 2.34 -2.32
C ASP A 164 -20.88 2.28 -3.23
N LEU A 165 -21.13 3.34 -4.01
CA LEU A 165 -22.23 3.37 -4.97
C LEU A 165 -21.86 2.63 -6.26
N PRO A 166 -22.80 1.87 -6.86
CA PRO A 166 -22.55 1.13 -8.11
C PRO A 166 -22.06 2.02 -9.26
N GLU A 167 -22.59 3.24 -9.36
CA GLU A 167 -22.27 4.23 -10.39
C GLU A 167 -20.83 4.72 -10.33
N ALA A 168 -20.19 4.64 -9.15
CA ALA A 168 -18.80 5.05 -8.94
C ALA A 168 -17.83 4.27 -9.84
N SER A 169 -18.12 3.00 -10.08
CA SER A 169 -17.25 2.12 -10.89
C SER A 169 -17.08 2.61 -12.32
N GLU A 170 -18.10 3.27 -12.89
CA GLU A 170 -18.11 3.73 -14.27
C GLU A 170 -17.93 5.24 -14.39
N GLY A 171 -18.50 6.01 -13.46
CA GLY A 171 -18.58 7.46 -13.54
C GLY A 171 -17.43 8.20 -12.89
N ASN A 172 -16.76 7.62 -11.90
CA ASN A 172 -15.69 8.31 -11.17
C ASN A 172 -14.38 8.37 -11.97
N SER A 173 -13.59 9.41 -11.65
CA SER A 173 -12.22 9.52 -12.13
C SER A 173 -11.44 8.26 -11.75
N ARG A 174 -10.69 7.71 -12.71
CA ARG A 174 -9.96 6.46 -12.52
C ARG A 174 -8.64 6.43 -13.27
N THR A 175 -7.74 5.59 -12.79
CA THR A 175 -6.49 5.25 -13.46
C THR A 175 -6.44 3.75 -13.66
N SER A 176 -6.30 3.33 -14.91
CA SER A 176 -6.28 1.93 -15.32
C SER A 176 -4.89 1.54 -15.79
N LEU A 177 -4.36 0.46 -15.26
CA LEU A 177 -3.06 -0.11 -15.61
C LEU A 177 -3.25 -1.41 -16.35
N TRP A 178 -2.57 -1.57 -17.48
CA TRP A 178 -2.44 -2.84 -18.18
C TRP A 178 -1.14 -3.51 -17.76
N LEU A 179 -1.25 -4.66 -17.13
CA LEU A 179 -0.14 -5.48 -16.70
C LEU A 179 -0.08 -6.75 -17.56
N ARG A 180 1.12 -7.19 -17.89
CA ARG A 180 1.37 -8.53 -18.42
C ARG A 180 2.26 -9.26 -17.44
N ASP A 181 1.74 -10.37 -16.91
CA ASP A 181 2.49 -11.17 -15.96
C ASP A 181 3.62 -11.97 -16.65
N THR A 182 4.42 -12.67 -15.85
CA THR A 182 5.54 -13.49 -16.34
C THR A 182 5.10 -14.69 -17.19
N ASP A 183 3.84 -15.10 -17.09
CA ASP A 183 3.25 -16.18 -17.87
C ASP A 183 2.57 -15.67 -19.17
N GLY A 184 2.65 -14.34 -19.43
CA GLY A 184 2.06 -13.71 -20.61
C GLY A 184 0.56 -13.41 -20.48
N ARG A 185 -0.02 -13.50 -19.28
CA ARG A 185 -1.44 -13.19 -19.05
C ARG A 185 -1.63 -11.68 -18.87
N ASP A 186 -2.69 -11.16 -19.49
CA ASP A 186 -3.05 -9.76 -19.38
C ASP A 186 -4.00 -9.52 -18.20
N LEU A 187 -3.65 -8.57 -17.34
CA LEU A 187 -4.43 -8.13 -16.20
C LEU A 187 -4.68 -6.62 -16.28
N ALA A 188 -5.86 -6.19 -15.84
CA ALA A 188 -6.17 -4.79 -15.62
C ALA A 188 -6.25 -4.51 -14.12
N VAL A 189 -5.58 -3.46 -13.67
CA VAL A 189 -5.74 -2.91 -12.33
C VAL A 189 -6.35 -1.52 -12.47
N VAL A 190 -7.51 -1.31 -11.86
CA VAL A 190 -8.25 -0.04 -11.98
C VAL A 190 -8.34 0.60 -10.61
N GLN A 191 -7.72 1.76 -10.47
CA GLN A 191 -7.83 2.62 -9.30
C GLN A 191 -8.96 3.62 -9.54
N ILE A 192 -9.95 3.65 -8.65
CA ILE A 192 -11.12 4.50 -8.76
C ILE A 192 -11.09 5.51 -7.62
N ALA A 193 -11.20 6.80 -7.96
CA ALA A 193 -11.31 7.86 -6.97
C ALA A 193 -12.67 7.79 -6.26
N GLY A 194 -12.70 8.25 -5.01
CA GLY A 194 -13.92 8.34 -4.21
C GLY A 194 -14.24 9.79 -3.80
N LEU A 195 -15.25 9.94 -2.97
CA LEU A 195 -15.68 11.25 -2.46
C LEU A 195 -14.59 11.96 -1.65
N VAL A 196 -13.82 11.21 -0.84
CA VAL A 196 -12.74 11.74 0.02
C VAL A 196 -11.40 11.64 -0.70
N ALA A 197 -11.05 10.47 -1.22
CA ALA A 197 -9.81 10.19 -1.94
C ALA A 197 -9.97 10.56 -3.43
N ARG A 198 -9.93 11.85 -3.74
CA ARG A 198 -10.19 12.36 -5.10
C ARG A 198 -8.97 12.30 -6.02
N ARG A 199 -7.76 12.28 -5.47
CA ARG A 199 -6.54 12.27 -6.25
C ARG A 199 -5.96 10.86 -6.29
N ILE A 200 -5.73 10.37 -7.49
CA ILE A 200 -4.96 9.14 -7.73
C ILE A 200 -3.53 9.56 -8.06
N VAL A 201 -2.56 9.00 -7.33
CA VAL A 201 -1.13 9.13 -7.61
C VAL A 201 -0.67 7.76 -8.08
N CYS A 202 -0.18 7.68 -9.32
CA CYS A 202 0.32 6.45 -9.90
C CYS A 202 1.81 6.64 -10.24
N ASP A 203 2.66 5.89 -9.55
CA ASP A 203 4.11 5.93 -9.75
C ASP A 203 4.57 4.80 -10.70
N ALA A 204 3.63 3.98 -11.20
CA ALA A 204 3.94 2.96 -12.20
C ALA A 204 4.26 3.62 -13.55
N ALA A 205 5.31 3.13 -14.19
CA ALA A 205 5.75 3.57 -15.52
C ALA A 205 5.73 2.40 -16.51
N VAL A 206 5.50 2.70 -17.77
CA VAL A 206 5.55 1.78 -18.91
C VAL A 206 7.00 1.50 -19.29
#